data_6dbc03c5530ea4eb72fe07161836586c
#
_entry.id   6dbc03c5530ea4eb72fe07161836586c
#
_cell.length_a   1.000
_cell.length_b   1.000
_cell.length_c   1.000
_cell.angle_alpha   90.00
_cell.angle_beta   90.00
_cell.angle_gamma   90.00
#
_symmetry.space_group_name_H-M   'P 1'
#
loop_
_entity.id
_entity.type
_entity.pdbx_description
1 polymer ?
#
loop_
_entity_poly.entity_id
_entity_poly.type
_entity_poly.pdbx_seq_one_letter_code
_entity_poly.pdbx_strand_id
1 'polypeptide(L)'
;MVFEMDIDKTEYIAGRKLQSDFAAFCNKAADSFDAFDFLSGPAHEMRELSQSVIHPFNVAVFGRMKTGKSTLINASVGRSLAVTGVEEATATINVLSHSDTPGTFVAHWKDSPPESFPLEALQSDWNGKTADVLDRVKRVSFLELFSDAESLKLCEITDTPGTGSEESVHEDVTQNFLAATEKQGRRADAIIYVFPPVGRESDLNNLETFRKNNCIPGSNPYNSVAVLHKWDHIFWENGGDMADIRSKAARLKDVMASMVADVIPVSAPLALAAVEAPDDYWAYALALCRAVQWTDLERALSRDGKWDRDALRCAFRKSYPLPWPSFQIIMREISQHADACPDVATVRDRILQLSGIRDLKVFLDANFFKCGELIRQKQTYNEILRTQKKAYALMDRRLAGLNRDRQAWDALFNDERLERDTFLSAWIAQKRCDSLAEAEALSRSYVDIDRAFINSEIRERIEDADNVAWAGAMQRQGRYLTETDVALLKRAFAILVNPSGNGLTDEERVAVYDLYEKMAKVSNQVDSFVRDNASRIMQRLSLILQ
;
A
#
# COMPACT_ATOMS: atom_id res chain seq x y z
N MET A 1 1.14 -23.68 9.99
CA MET A 1 0.57 -23.52 8.64
C MET A 1 -0.48 -22.41 8.70
N VAL A 2 -0.03 -21.14 8.67
CA VAL A 2 -0.93 -19.99 8.88
C VAL A 2 -1.24 -19.29 7.54
N PHE A 3 -0.53 -19.64 6.44
CA PHE A 3 -0.58 -18.86 5.20
C PHE A 3 -0.38 -19.75 3.95
N GLU A 4 -1.36 -20.54 3.59
CA GLU A 4 -1.49 -21.04 2.20
C GLU A 4 -2.37 -20.07 1.43
N MET A 5 -1.90 -19.58 0.30
CA MET A 5 -2.64 -18.67 -0.59
C MET A 5 -2.94 -19.38 -1.91
N ASP A 6 -4.21 -19.38 -2.28
CA ASP A 6 -4.66 -19.90 -3.56
C ASP A 6 -4.63 -18.76 -4.59
N ILE A 7 -3.58 -18.75 -5.44
CA ILE A 7 -3.40 -17.74 -6.48
C ILE A 7 -3.79 -18.36 -7.81
N ASP A 8 -4.67 -17.70 -8.54
CA ASP A 8 -4.91 -18.04 -9.93
C ASP A 8 -3.65 -17.77 -10.77
N LYS A 9 -2.94 -18.86 -11.10
CA LYS A 9 -1.68 -18.80 -11.85
C LYS A 9 -1.84 -18.12 -13.21
N THR A 10 -3.01 -18.15 -13.79
CA THR A 10 -3.29 -17.61 -15.15
C THR A 10 -3.34 -16.08 -15.10
N GLU A 11 -4.02 -15.51 -14.10
CA GLU A 11 -4.05 -14.06 -13.89
C GLU A 11 -2.67 -13.51 -13.52
N TYR A 12 -1.92 -14.24 -12.68
CA TYR A 12 -0.56 -13.87 -12.30
C TYR A 12 0.41 -13.82 -13.51
N ILE A 13 0.36 -14.80 -14.40
CA ILE A 13 1.21 -14.84 -15.61
C ILE A 13 0.86 -13.70 -16.57
N ALA A 14 -0.43 -13.42 -16.77
CA ALA A 14 -0.88 -12.32 -17.61
C ALA A 14 -0.45 -10.95 -17.05
N GLY A 15 -0.50 -10.79 -15.74
CA GLY A 15 -0.04 -9.60 -15.05
C GLY A 15 1.46 -9.35 -15.23
N ARG A 16 2.29 -10.36 -15.07
CA ARG A 16 3.75 -10.25 -15.27
C ARG A 16 4.12 -9.88 -16.71
N LYS A 17 3.38 -10.38 -17.70
CA LYS A 17 3.62 -10.00 -19.09
C LYS A 17 3.37 -8.51 -19.31
N LEU A 18 2.27 -7.98 -18.79
CA LEU A 18 1.96 -6.55 -18.91
C LEU A 18 2.99 -5.67 -18.18
N GLN A 19 3.51 -6.12 -17.04
CA GLN A 19 4.61 -5.42 -16.35
C GLN A 19 5.87 -5.35 -17.21
N SER A 20 6.23 -6.46 -17.88
CA SER A 20 7.36 -6.49 -18.81
C SER A 20 7.14 -5.53 -19.99
N ASP A 21 5.93 -5.45 -20.51
CA ASP A 21 5.56 -4.56 -21.61
C ASP A 21 5.65 -3.08 -21.15
N PHE A 22 5.20 -2.76 -19.93
CA PHE A 22 5.38 -1.42 -19.34
C PHE A 22 6.85 -1.04 -19.14
N ALA A 23 7.65 -1.95 -18.62
CA ALA A 23 9.08 -1.70 -18.44
C ALA A 23 9.79 -1.46 -19.78
N ALA A 24 9.48 -2.27 -20.80
CA ALA A 24 10.02 -2.10 -22.14
C ALA A 24 9.61 -0.77 -22.77
N PHE A 25 8.35 -0.37 -22.59
CA PHE A 25 7.85 0.94 -23.04
C PHE A 25 8.59 2.10 -22.34
N CYS A 26 8.71 2.06 -21.00
CA CYS A 26 9.38 3.09 -20.24
C CYS A 26 10.85 3.27 -20.68
N ASN A 27 11.57 2.18 -20.89
CA ASN A 27 12.96 2.24 -21.39
C ASN A 27 13.02 2.86 -22.78
N LYS A 28 12.16 2.43 -23.70
CA LYS A 28 12.10 2.98 -25.06
C LYS A 28 11.75 4.47 -25.08
N ALA A 29 10.81 4.91 -24.21
CA ALA A 29 10.47 6.31 -24.06
C ALA A 29 11.63 7.12 -23.48
N ALA A 30 12.34 6.60 -22.48
CA ALA A 30 13.50 7.23 -21.89
C ALA A 30 14.62 7.42 -22.92
N ASP A 31 14.92 6.39 -23.73
CA ASP A 31 15.93 6.47 -24.79
C ASP A 31 15.56 7.52 -25.86
N SER A 32 14.28 7.65 -26.17
CA SER A 32 13.78 8.67 -27.09
C SER A 32 13.89 10.09 -26.49
N PHE A 33 13.68 10.23 -25.18
CA PHE A 33 13.83 11.51 -24.48
C PHE A 33 15.30 11.94 -24.33
N ASP A 34 16.22 11.00 -24.11
CA ASP A 34 17.66 11.30 -23.99
C ASP A 34 18.28 11.92 -25.24
N ALA A 35 17.60 11.82 -26.39
CA ALA A 35 18.04 12.54 -27.59
C ALA A 35 17.99 14.08 -27.43
N PHE A 36 17.38 14.58 -26.34
CA PHE A 36 17.17 16.01 -26.08
C PHE A 36 17.48 16.36 -24.62
N ASP A 37 18.48 17.19 -24.38
CA ASP A 37 18.94 17.58 -23.03
C ASP A 37 17.81 18.11 -22.13
N PHE A 38 16.85 18.85 -22.69
CA PHE A 38 15.73 19.42 -21.94
C PHE A 38 14.67 18.37 -21.50
N LEU A 39 14.75 17.13 -21.99
CA LEU A 39 13.91 15.99 -21.58
C LEU A 39 14.61 15.04 -20.60
N SER A 40 15.81 15.35 -20.13
CA SER A 40 16.57 14.52 -19.17
C SER A 40 15.77 14.17 -17.91
N GLY A 41 14.96 15.10 -17.38
CA GLY A 41 14.10 14.85 -16.24
C GLY A 41 13.03 13.77 -16.53
N PRO A 42 12.18 13.93 -17.56
CA PRO A 42 11.26 12.89 -17.99
C PRO A 42 11.94 11.55 -18.36
N ALA A 43 13.13 11.57 -18.95
CA ALA A 43 13.89 10.36 -19.25
C ALA A 43 14.28 9.59 -17.97
N HIS A 44 14.76 10.33 -16.98
CA HIS A 44 15.08 9.76 -15.66
C HIS A 44 13.85 9.17 -14.98
N GLU A 45 12.72 9.91 -14.93
CA GLU A 45 11.45 9.43 -14.37
C GLU A 45 10.98 8.13 -15.07
N MET A 46 11.09 8.02 -16.40
CA MET A 46 10.73 6.80 -17.12
C MET A 46 11.64 5.62 -16.78
N ARG A 47 12.95 5.83 -16.57
CA ARG A 47 13.85 4.75 -16.13
C ARG A 47 13.55 4.27 -14.73
N GLU A 48 13.26 5.19 -13.81
CA GLU A 48 12.82 4.83 -12.46
C GLU A 48 11.53 4.02 -12.48
N LEU A 49 10.55 4.42 -13.29
CA LEU A 49 9.31 3.66 -13.50
C LEU A 49 9.59 2.26 -14.05
N SER A 50 10.46 2.13 -15.06
CA SER A 50 10.85 0.82 -15.61
C SER A 50 11.40 -0.12 -14.54
N GLN A 51 12.17 0.38 -13.61
CA GLN A 51 12.71 -0.41 -12.50
C GLN A 51 11.65 -0.74 -11.45
N SER A 52 10.80 0.22 -11.09
CA SER A 52 9.77 0.03 -10.06
C SER A 52 8.71 -1.01 -10.42
N VAL A 53 8.38 -1.16 -11.71
CA VAL A 53 7.40 -2.14 -12.21
C VAL A 53 7.83 -3.59 -11.96
N ILE A 54 9.14 -3.86 -11.86
CA ILE A 54 9.70 -5.22 -11.75
C ILE A 54 9.74 -5.70 -10.28
N HIS A 55 9.66 -4.79 -9.30
CA HIS A 55 9.70 -5.15 -7.88
C HIS A 55 8.47 -5.92 -7.41
N PRO A 56 8.55 -6.73 -6.33
CA PRO A 56 7.40 -7.36 -5.71
C PRO A 56 6.35 -6.34 -5.26
N PHE A 57 5.08 -6.78 -5.14
CA PHE A 57 4.00 -5.96 -4.61
C PHE A 57 4.35 -5.47 -3.19
N ASN A 58 4.30 -4.17 -2.96
CA ASN A 58 4.77 -3.56 -1.71
C ASN A 58 3.59 -3.04 -0.87
N VAL A 59 3.49 -3.56 0.36
CA VAL A 59 2.51 -3.13 1.36
C VAL A 59 3.19 -2.26 2.40
N ALA A 60 2.90 -0.97 2.43
CA ALA A 60 3.42 -0.06 3.43
C ALA A 60 2.55 -0.03 4.69
N VAL A 61 3.18 -0.16 5.85
CA VAL A 61 2.53 -0.03 7.15
C VAL A 61 2.79 1.36 7.73
N PHE A 62 1.73 2.14 7.87
CA PHE A 62 1.80 3.55 8.24
C PHE A 62 1.09 3.83 9.57
N GLY A 63 1.63 4.72 10.40
CA GLY A 63 1.02 5.11 11.67
C GLY A 63 1.98 5.87 12.58
N ARG A 64 1.45 6.49 13.63
CA ARG A 64 2.24 7.26 14.59
C ARG A 64 3.26 6.39 15.33
N MET A 65 4.29 7.04 15.91
CA MET A 65 5.24 6.36 16.79
C MET A 65 4.50 5.65 17.95
N LYS A 66 5.00 4.46 18.34
CA LYS A 66 4.42 3.63 19.42
C LYS A 66 2.98 3.12 19.19
N THR A 67 2.44 3.21 17.97
CA THR A 67 1.15 2.58 17.65
C THR A 67 1.23 1.06 17.53
N GLY A 68 2.43 0.49 17.40
CA GLY A 68 2.66 -0.95 17.31
C GLY A 68 2.77 -1.48 15.89
N LYS A 69 3.20 -0.65 14.92
CA LYS A 69 3.42 -1.06 13.53
C LYS A 69 4.31 -2.30 13.41
N SER A 70 5.52 -2.23 13.96
CA SER A 70 6.47 -3.36 13.91
C SER A 70 5.94 -4.60 14.62
N THR A 71 5.15 -4.45 15.70
CA THR A 71 4.47 -5.58 16.36
C THR A 71 3.40 -6.19 15.45
N LEU A 72 2.64 -5.36 14.72
CA LEU A 72 1.65 -5.82 13.76
C LEU A 72 2.30 -6.56 12.58
N ILE A 73 3.42 -6.04 12.08
CA ILE A 73 4.21 -6.67 11.02
C ILE A 73 4.70 -8.05 11.49
N ASN A 74 5.30 -8.13 12.67
CA ASN A 74 5.75 -9.39 13.27
C ASN A 74 4.59 -10.39 13.40
N ALA A 75 3.42 -9.94 13.87
CA ALA A 75 2.23 -10.78 13.96
C ALA A 75 1.73 -11.26 12.58
N SER A 76 1.83 -10.42 11.56
CA SER A 76 1.42 -10.76 10.19
C SER A 76 2.38 -11.77 9.55
N VAL A 77 3.67 -11.67 9.84
CA VAL A 77 4.71 -12.61 9.37
C VAL A 77 4.76 -13.87 10.22
N GLY A 78 4.23 -13.82 11.45
CA GLY A 78 4.24 -14.95 12.40
C GLY A 78 5.58 -15.14 13.11
N ARG A 79 6.46 -14.14 13.11
CA ARG A 79 7.78 -14.15 13.76
C ARG A 79 8.19 -12.75 14.17
N SER A 80 8.98 -12.66 15.24
CA SER A 80 9.57 -11.41 15.72
C SER A 80 10.82 -11.03 14.90
N LEU A 81 10.61 -10.44 13.73
CA LEU A 81 11.66 -10.00 12.80
C LEU A 81 11.89 -8.48 12.84
N ALA A 82 10.81 -7.71 12.77
CA ALA A 82 10.91 -6.26 12.86
C ALA A 82 11.31 -5.85 14.29
N VAL A 83 12.27 -4.94 14.39
CA VAL A 83 12.78 -4.50 15.69
C VAL A 83 11.68 -3.76 16.45
N THR A 84 11.27 -4.33 17.58
CA THR A 84 10.24 -3.75 18.46
C THR A 84 10.88 -3.11 19.69
N GLY A 85 10.40 -1.94 20.09
CA GLY A 85 10.78 -1.32 21.36
C GLY A 85 12.03 -0.44 21.35
N VAL A 86 12.68 -0.26 20.21
CA VAL A 86 13.86 0.60 20.07
C VAL A 86 13.49 1.82 19.25
N GLU A 87 13.59 2.99 19.87
CA GLU A 87 13.19 4.26 19.23
C GLU A 87 14.03 4.57 18.00
N GLU A 88 15.30 4.19 17.98
CA GLU A 88 16.24 4.50 16.92
C GLU A 88 16.13 3.56 15.72
N ALA A 89 15.96 2.26 15.92
CA ALA A 89 15.77 1.30 14.81
C ALA A 89 14.41 1.48 14.12
N THR A 90 13.40 2.02 14.82
CA THR A 90 12.12 2.41 14.21
C THR A 90 12.18 3.76 13.49
N ALA A 91 13.31 4.46 13.54
CA ALA A 91 13.54 5.68 12.77
C ALA A 91 14.01 5.41 11.33
N THR A 92 14.32 4.16 11.00
CA THR A 92 14.68 3.73 9.64
C THR A 92 13.49 3.09 8.92
N ILE A 93 13.50 3.15 7.60
CA ILE A 93 12.58 2.36 6.79
C ILE A 93 13.09 0.91 6.80
N ASN A 94 12.23 -0.05 7.12
CA ASN A 94 12.57 -1.46 7.09
C ASN A 94 11.69 -2.14 6.05
N VAL A 95 12.31 -2.86 5.11
CA VAL A 95 11.62 -3.64 4.08
C VAL A 95 11.79 -5.11 4.40
N LEU A 96 10.68 -5.83 4.56
CA LEU A 96 10.68 -7.27 4.76
C LEU A 96 10.43 -7.95 3.43
N SER A 97 11.38 -8.76 2.98
CA SER A 97 11.37 -9.50 1.72
C SER A 97 11.51 -11.00 1.96
N HIS A 98 11.05 -11.82 1.00
CA HIS A 98 11.20 -13.28 1.09
C HIS A 98 12.62 -13.71 0.77
N SER A 99 13.13 -14.68 1.55
CA SER A 99 14.34 -15.44 1.23
C SER A 99 14.24 -16.87 1.75
N ASP A 100 14.63 -17.83 0.92
CA ASP A 100 14.73 -19.25 1.35
C ASP A 100 15.88 -19.48 2.34
N THR A 101 16.79 -18.51 2.48
CA THR A 101 17.93 -18.53 3.40
C THR A 101 17.93 -17.30 4.30
N PRO A 102 16.95 -17.19 5.24
CA PRO A 102 16.90 -16.08 6.19
C PRO A 102 18.08 -16.15 7.17
N GLY A 103 18.45 -15.01 7.75
CA GLY A 103 19.53 -14.95 8.75
C GLY A 103 20.47 -13.77 8.50
N THR A 104 20.23 -13.02 7.46
CA THR A 104 20.95 -11.79 7.16
C THR A 104 19.97 -10.64 6.91
N PHE A 105 20.47 -9.41 6.96
CA PHE A 105 19.81 -8.23 6.42
C PHE A 105 20.80 -7.40 5.60
N VAL A 106 20.29 -6.55 4.72
CA VAL A 106 21.11 -5.66 3.89
C VAL A 106 20.83 -4.23 4.29
N ALA A 107 21.87 -3.48 4.60
CA ALA A 107 21.80 -2.04 4.79
C ALA A 107 22.06 -1.34 3.45
N HIS A 108 21.07 -0.60 2.99
CA HIS A 108 21.18 0.24 1.80
C HIS A 108 21.58 1.65 2.23
N TRP A 109 22.81 2.03 1.92
CA TRP A 109 23.38 3.32 2.30
C TRP A 109 22.96 4.43 1.32
N LYS A 110 22.94 5.69 1.79
CA LYS A 110 22.64 6.86 0.94
C LYS A 110 23.72 7.13 -0.10
N ASP A 111 24.97 6.93 0.30
CA ASP A 111 26.15 7.36 -0.47
C ASP A 111 27.16 6.23 -0.69
N SER A 112 26.78 4.96 -0.47
CA SER A 112 27.66 3.80 -0.58
C SER A 112 26.88 2.57 -1.10
N PRO A 113 27.57 1.58 -1.69
CA PRO A 113 26.94 0.31 -2.06
C PRO A 113 26.26 -0.39 -0.88
N PRO A 114 25.23 -1.22 -1.12
CA PRO A 114 24.60 -2.02 -0.09
C PRO A 114 25.58 -2.98 0.59
N GLU A 115 25.37 -3.22 1.89
CA GLU A 115 26.20 -4.09 2.72
C GLU A 115 25.35 -5.08 3.50
N SER A 116 25.77 -6.36 3.53
CA SER A 116 25.05 -7.43 4.21
C SER A 116 25.61 -7.69 5.61
N PHE A 117 24.71 -7.89 6.58
CA PHE A 117 25.01 -8.15 7.99
C PHE A 117 24.24 -9.38 8.48
N PRO A 118 24.76 -10.10 9.48
CA PRO A 118 23.99 -11.14 10.16
C PRO A 118 22.80 -10.51 10.93
N LEU A 119 21.68 -11.25 11.01
CA LEU A 119 20.45 -10.72 11.64
C LEU A 119 20.65 -10.35 13.11
N GLU A 120 21.52 -11.06 13.82
CA GLU A 120 21.87 -10.79 15.22
C GLU A 120 22.47 -9.39 15.42
N ALA A 121 23.15 -8.85 14.41
CA ALA A 121 23.73 -7.51 14.46
C ALA A 121 22.65 -6.40 14.60
N LEU A 122 21.39 -6.67 14.22
CA LEU A 122 20.30 -5.72 14.46
C LEU A 122 20.12 -5.39 15.95
N GLN A 123 20.31 -6.38 16.82
CA GLN A 123 20.16 -6.18 18.25
C GLN A 123 21.45 -5.67 18.93
N SER A 124 22.62 -6.06 18.45
CA SER A 124 23.90 -5.65 19.04
C SER A 124 24.40 -4.30 18.52
N ASP A 125 24.36 -4.10 17.21
CA ASP A 125 25.12 -3.02 16.54
C ASP A 125 24.22 -1.90 15.98
N TRP A 126 22.91 -2.17 15.87
CA TRP A 126 21.91 -1.22 15.35
C TRP A 126 20.90 -0.79 16.41
N ASN A 127 21.06 -1.29 17.65
CA ASN A 127 20.19 -1.02 18.77
C ASN A 127 20.91 -0.16 19.82
N GLY A 128 20.32 0.94 20.23
CA GLY A 128 20.81 1.80 21.31
C GLY A 128 21.04 3.26 20.90
N LYS A 129 21.35 4.09 21.89
CA LYS A 129 21.53 5.55 21.74
C LYS A 129 22.99 5.97 21.68
N THR A 130 23.87 5.09 21.21
CA THR A 130 25.27 5.44 21.04
C THR A 130 25.46 6.36 19.82
N ALA A 131 26.49 7.21 19.87
CA ALA A 131 26.77 8.11 18.75
C ALA A 131 26.97 7.36 17.43
N ASP A 132 27.59 6.18 17.49
CA ASP A 132 27.85 5.32 16.33
C ASP A 132 26.56 4.77 15.71
N VAL A 133 25.60 4.33 16.53
CA VAL A 133 24.28 3.86 16.06
C VAL A 133 23.51 4.99 15.41
N LEU A 134 23.49 6.16 16.05
CA LEU A 134 22.79 7.33 15.51
C LEU A 134 23.40 7.80 14.16
N ASP A 135 24.72 7.70 14.00
CA ASP A 135 25.38 8.04 12.75
C ASP A 135 25.05 7.03 11.65
N ARG A 136 25.06 5.73 11.95
CA ARG A 136 24.63 4.67 11.01
C ARG A 136 23.19 4.88 10.54
N VAL A 137 22.25 5.10 11.48
CA VAL A 137 20.83 5.34 11.18
C VAL A 137 20.65 6.56 10.25
N LYS A 138 21.43 7.64 10.43
CA LYS A 138 21.37 8.81 9.57
C LYS A 138 21.89 8.55 8.14
N ARG A 139 22.88 7.69 8.00
CA ARG A 139 23.53 7.37 6.72
C ARG A 139 22.80 6.28 5.94
N VAL A 140 22.02 5.43 6.63
CA VAL A 140 21.24 4.39 5.97
C VAL A 140 20.02 4.99 5.27
N SER A 141 19.70 4.45 4.11
CA SER A 141 18.49 4.77 3.35
C SER A 141 17.34 3.91 3.82
N PHE A 142 17.54 2.59 3.84
CA PHE A 142 16.61 1.59 4.40
C PHE A 142 17.34 0.30 4.74
N LEU A 143 16.72 -0.53 5.56
CA LEU A 143 17.16 -1.89 5.87
C LEU A 143 16.26 -2.90 5.16
N GLU A 144 16.84 -3.89 4.52
CA GLU A 144 16.12 -5.00 3.91
C GLU A 144 16.33 -6.26 4.75
N LEU A 145 15.24 -6.72 5.36
CA LEU A 145 15.19 -7.86 6.28
C LEU A 145 14.61 -9.07 5.54
N PHE A 146 15.24 -10.23 5.66
CA PHE A 146 14.82 -11.42 4.96
C PHE A 146 14.12 -12.43 5.87
N SER A 147 13.07 -13.05 5.36
CA SER A 147 12.31 -14.10 6.03
C SER A 147 11.85 -15.19 5.06
N ASP A 148 11.73 -16.41 5.56
CA ASP A 148 11.15 -17.56 4.85
C ASP A 148 9.62 -17.64 4.95
N ALA A 149 8.96 -16.59 5.47
CA ALA A 149 7.52 -16.55 5.59
C ALA A 149 6.84 -16.59 4.21
N GLU A 150 5.92 -17.54 4.03
CA GLU A 150 5.19 -17.75 2.76
C GLU A 150 4.45 -16.49 2.28
N SER A 151 3.93 -15.67 3.20
CA SER A 151 3.26 -14.42 2.88
C SER A 151 4.15 -13.41 2.14
N LEU A 152 5.47 -13.47 2.36
CA LEU A 152 6.43 -12.58 1.71
C LEU A 152 6.85 -13.04 0.30
N LYS A 153 6.45 -14.23 -0.15
CA LYS A 153 6.66 -14.66 -1.54
C LYS A 153 5.87 -13.81 -2.54
N LEU A 154 4.79 -13.19 -2.10
CA LEU A 154 3.87 -12.44 -2.96
C LEU A 154 4.01 -10.94 -2.80
N CYS A 155 4.50 -10.49 -1.66
CA CYS A 155 4.65 -9.05 -1.38
C CYS A 155 5.85 -8.80 -0.50
N GLU A 156 6.34 -7.58 -0.58
CA GLU A 156 7.20 -6.97 0.43
C GLU A 156 6.35 -6.19 1.43
N ILE A 157 6.82 -6.11 2.69
CA ILE A 157 6.18 -5.27 3.70
C ILE A 157 7.17 -4.18 4.11
N THR A 158 6.77 -2.93 3.95
CA THR A 158 7.57 -1.77 4.35
C THR A 158 7.08 -1.22 5.68
N ASP A 159 7.91 -1.33 6.74
CA ASP A 159 7.71 -0.64 8.01
C ASP A 159 8.21 0.80 7.90
N THR A 160 7.30 1.75 8.01
CA THR A 160 7.64 3.17 7.91
C THR A 160 8.04 3.75 9.26
N PRO A 161 8.98 4.71 9.30
CA PRO A 161 9.26 5.45 10.53
C PRO A 161 7.97 6.02 11.13
N GLY A 162 7.81 5.89 12.45
CA GLY A 162 6.66 6.48 13.13
C GLY A 162 6.70 8.00 13.06
N THR A 163 5.57 8.64 12.74
CA THR A 163 5.44 10.10 12.82
C THR A 163 5.59 10.53 14.27
N GLY A 164 6.64 11.28 14.58
CA GLY A 164 6.93 11.76 15.95
C GLY A 164 6.14 13.02 16.31
N SER A 165 5.96 13.23 17.61
CA SER A 165 5.41 14.36 18.40
C SER A 165 5.07 15.68 17.69
N GLU A 166 3.89 15.99 17.92
CA GLU A 166 3.13 17.20 18.23
C GLU A 166 3.02 18.38 17.28
N GLU A 167 3.85 18.87 16.41
CA GLU A 167 3.41 20.10 15.71
C GLU A 167 4.07 20.45 14.34
N SER A 168 5.18 19.88 13.97
CA SER A 168 5.88 20.39 12.78
C SER A 168 6.43 19.36 11.78
N VAL A 169 6.19 18.05 11.97
CA VAL A 169 6.92 16.98 11.26
C VAL A 169 6.05 16.16 10.32
N HIS A 170 4.74 16.43 10.23
CA HIS A 170 3.81 15.57 9.50
C HIS A 170 3.97 15.64 7.96
N GLU A 171 4.27 16.80 7.41
CA GLU A 171 4.55 16.94 5.98
C GLU A 171 5.92 16.34 5.61
N ASP A 172 6.94 16.58 6.46
CA ASP A 172 8.30 16.11 6.21
C ASP A 172 8.44 14.59 6.23
N VAL A 173 7.74 13.87 7.12
CA VAL A 173 7.85 12.41 7.22
C VAL A 173 7.13 11.72 6.06
N THR A 174 5.96 12.21 5.67
CA THR A 174 5.24 11.70 4.50
C THR A 174 6.02 12.01 3.22
N GLN A 175 6.57 13.22 3.09
CA GLN A 175 7.42 13.61 1.96
C GLN A 175 8.75 12.85 1.96
N ASN A 176 9.38 12.65 3.12
CA ASN A 176 10.61 11.87 3.24
C ASN A 176 10.38 10.38 2.95
N PHE A 177 9.24 9.80 3.36
CA PHE A 177 8.85 8.44 3.01
C PHE A 177 8.62 8.32 1.50
N LEU A 178 7.86 9.24 0.91
CA LEU A 178 7.62 9.27 -0.54
C LEU A 178 8.93 9.48 -1.30
N ALA A 179 9.77 10.43 -0.89
CA ALA A 179 11.06 10.70 -1.52
C ALA A 179 12.05 9.53 -1.36
N ALA A 180 12.04 8.83 -0.23
CA ALA A 180 12.91 7.67 -0.01
C ALA A 180 12.43 6.45 -0.80
N THR A 181 11.13 6.21 -0.91
CA THR A 181 10.55 5.12 -1.69
C THR A 181 10.58 5.42 -3.19
N GLU A 182 10.37 6.67 -3.61
CA GLU A 182 10.53 7.11 -5.00
C GLU A 182 11.97 6.97 -5.49
N LYS A 183 12.96 7.41 -4.71
CA LYS A 183 14.39 7.29 -5.07
C LYS A 183 14.88 5.86 -5.21
N GLN A 184 14.16 4.89 -4.66
CA GLN A 184 14.57 3.48 -4.62
C GLN A 184 13.72 2.59 -5.53
N GLY A 185 12.77 3.17 -6.28
CA GLY A 185 11.84 2.42 -7.13
C GLY A 185 10.87 1.51 -6.35
N ARG A 186 10.82 1.60 -5.01
CA ARG A 186 9.96 0.77 -4.13
C ARG A 186 8.76 1.55 -3.65
N ARG A 187 7.85 1.80 -4.54
CA ARG A 187 6.60 2.50 -4.23
C ARG A 187 5.64 1.60 -3.46
N ALA A 188 4.87 2.19 -2.53
CA ALA A 188 3.80 1.46 -1.85
C ALA A 188 2.61 1.24 -2.81
N ASP A 189 2.29 -0.01 -3.08
CA ASP A 189 1.12 -0.40 -3.88
C ASP A 189 -0.15 -0.42 -3.02
N ALA A 190 -0.01 -0.83 -1.75
CA ALA A 190 -1.08 -0.84 -0.77
C ALA A 190 -0.62 -0.30 0.59
N ILE A 191 -1.58 0.16 1.40
CA ILE A 191 -1.31 0.83 2.66
C ILE A 191 -2.14 0.24 3.79
N ILE A 192 -1.47 -0.07 4.90
CA ILE A 192 -2.10 -0.43 6.17
C ILE A 192 -1.90 0.73 7.15
N TYR A 193 -2.97 1.45 7.48
CA TYR A 193 -2.93 2.50 8.49
C TYR A 193 -3.13 1.90 9.88
N VAL A 194 -2.20 2.12 10.81
CA VAL A 194 -2.26 1.62 12.18
C VAL A 194 -2.61 2.73 13.15
N PHE A 195 -3.79 2.62 13.77
CA PHE A 195 -4.31 3.56 14.75
C PHE A 195 -4.29 2.95 16.15
N PRO A 196 -3.95 3.72 17.19
CA PRO A 196 -4.20 3.32 18.56
C PRO A 196 -5.72 3.35 18.82
N PRO A 197 -6.20 2.69 19.88
CA PRO A 197 -7.58 2.82 20.28
C PRO A 197 -7.88 4.26 20.67
N VAL A 198 -8.90 4.82 20.06
CA VAL A 198 -9.33 6.21 20.25
C VAL A 198 -10.33 6.24 21.41
N GLY A 199 -10.00 6.92 22.50
CA GLY A 199 -10.79 6.90 23.74
C GLY A 199 -11.87 7.98 23.88
N ARG A 200 -11.85 9.05 23.06
CA ARG A 200 -12.77 10.21 23.20
C ARG A 200 -13.22 10.77 21.87
N GLU A 201 -14.36 11.48 21.84
CA GLU A 201 -14.87 12.21 20.66
C GLU A 201 -13.88 13.24 20.09
N SER A 202 -13.02 13.83 20.94
CA SER A 202 -11.92 14.72 20.50
C SER A 202 -10.95 14.04 19.53
N ASP A 203 -10.89 12.73 19.54
CA ASP A 203 -9.99 11.98 18.69
C ASP A 203 -10.55 11.78 17.28
N LEU A 204 -11.88 11.91 17.08
CA LEU A 204 -12.50 11.95 15.74
C LEU A 204 -12.08 13.23 14.97
N ASN A 205 -11.97 14.36 15.65
CA ASN A 205 -11.44 15.59 15.06
C ASN A 205 -9.95 15.44 14.68
N ASN A 206 -9.20 14.66 15.46
CA ASN A 206 -7.83 14.31 15.13
C ASN A 206 -7.74 13.37 13.91
N LEU A 207 -8.75 12.54 13.67
CA LEU A 207 -8.84 11.70 12.47
C LEU A 207 -9.14 12.51 11.21
N GLU A 208 -9.99 13.54 11.29
CA GLU A 208 -10.19 14.46 10.16
C GLU A 208 -8.92 15.26 9.84
N THR A 209 -8.22 15.70 10.87
CA THR A 209 -6.92 16.37 10.73
C THR A 209 -5.88 15.39 10.18
N PHE A 210 -5.86 14.16 10.67
CA PHE A 210 -5.03 13.08 10.13
C PHE A 210 -5.36 12.81 8.67
N ARG A 211 -6.63 12.73 8.31
CA ARG A 211 -7.09 12.56 6.92
C ARG A 211 -6.57 13.68 6.01
N LYS A 212 -6.61 14.93 6.47
CA LYS A 212 -6.14 16.09 5.68
C LYS A 212 -4.61 16.12 5.51
N ASN A 213 -3.86 15.69 6.53
CA ASN A 213 -2.41 15.88 6.61
C ASN A 213 -1.59 14.62 6.31
N ASN A 214 -2.21 13.43 6.27
CA ASN A 214 -1.49 12.15 6.17
C ASN A 214 -2.00 11.24 5.05
N CYS A 215 -2.73 11.79 4.06
CA CYS A 215 -3.06 11.02 2.88
C CYS A 215 -1.80 10.80 2.04
N ILE A 216 -1.36 9.56 1.94
CA ILE A 216 -0.37 9.18 0.94
C ILE A 216 -1.01 9.40 -0.44
N PRO A 217 -0.39 10.15 -1.35
CA PRO A 217 -0.90 10.32 -2.69
C PRO A 217 -1.18 8.96 -3.35
N GLY A 218 -2.40 8.76 -3.84
CA GLY A 218 -2.84 7.49 -4.42
C GLY A 218 -3.56 6.54 -3.45
N SER A 219 -3.67 6.86 -2.14
CA SER A 219 -4.54 6.11 -1.22
C SER A 219 -6.00 6.21 -1.62
N ASN A 220 -6.69 5.08 -1.61
CA ASN A 220 -8.11 4.98 -1.92
C ASN A 220 -8.70 3.71 -1.27
N PRO A 221 -10.03 3.56 -1.20
CA PRO A 221 -10.65 2.45 -0.48
C PRO A 221 -10.33 1.03 -0.96
N TYR A 222 -9.73 0.83 -2.11
CA TYR A 222 -9.37 -0.53 -2.56
C TYR A 222 -7.87 -0.84 -2.51
N ASN A 223 -7.01 0.14 -2.17
CA ASN A 223 -5.61 -0.12 -1.88
C ASN A 223 -5.20 0.21 -0.45
N SER A 224 -6.15 0.57 0.42
CA SER A 224 -5.86 0.96 1.79
C SER A 224 -6.83 0.34 2.79
N VAL A 225 -6.31 -0.08 3.94
CA VAL A 225 -7.06 -0.59 5.09
C VAL A 225 -6.56 0.07 6.36
N ALA A 226 -7.45 0.27 7.33
CA ALA A 226 -7.07 0.71 8.66
C ALA A 226 -7.12 -0.44 9.67
N VAL A 227 -6.20 -0.44 10.60
CA VAL A 227 -6.13 -1.37 11.73
C VAL A 227 -6.32 -0.59 13.03
N LEU A 228 -7.38 -0.90 13.76
CA LEU A 228 -7.58 -0.44 15.13
C LEU A 228 -6.74 -1.33 16.04
N HIS A 229 -5.48 -0.90 16.28
CA HIS A 229 -4.49 -1.67 17.00
C HIS A 229 -4.56 -1.41 18.51
N LYS A 230 -4.09 -2.36 19.35
CA LYS A 230 -4.10 -2.26 20.82
C LYS A 230 -5.50 -2.08 21.43
N TRP A 231 -6.52 -2.65 20.80
CA TRP A 231 -7.88 -2.64 21.36
C TRP A 231 -7.95 -3.36 22.73
N ASP A 232 -7.03 -4.26 23.00
CA ASP A 232 -6.85 -4.94 24.29
C ASP A 232 -6.66 -3.94 25.46
N HIS A 233 -6.04 -2.79 25.23
CA HIS A 233 -5.87 -1.75 26.26
C HIS A 233 -7.18 -1.08 26.70
N ILE A 234 -8.16 -0.98 25.80
CA ILE A 234 -9.47 -0.36 26.08
C ILE A 234 -10.58 -1.39 26.31
N PHE A 235 -10.26 -2.66 26.22
CA PHE A 235 -11.25 -3.75 26.30
C PHE A 235 -12.06 -3.69 27.57
N TRP A 236 -11.38 -3.52 28.72
CA TRP A 236 -12.00 -3.46 30.03
C TRP A 236 -12.74 -2.16 30.31
N GLU A 237 -12.33 -1.05 29.72
CA GLU A 237 -12.99 0.24 29.84
C GLU A 237 -14.39 0.23 29.18
N ASN A 238 -14.62 -0.68 28.25
CA ASN A 238 -15.85 -0.85 27.50
C ASN A 238 -16.62 -2.11 27.92
N GLY A 239 -16.57 -2.50 29.17
CA GLY A 239 -17.33 -3.62 29.69
C GLY A 239 -16.78 -5.00 29.32
N GLY A 240 -15.65 -5.09 28.65
CA GLY A 240 -15.03 -6.35 28.28
C GLY A 240 -15.76 -7.09 27.16
N ASP A 241 -16.37 -6.38 26.22
CA ASP A 241 -17.09 -6.96 25.09
C ASP A 241 -16.46 -6.58 23.74
N MET A 242 -16.26 -7.59 22.89
CA MET A 242 -15.78 -7.40 21.53
C MET A 242 -16.82 -6.66 20.65
N ALA A 243 -18.10 -6.69 20.98
CA ALA A 243 -19.13 -5.94 20.25
C ALA A 243 -18.87 -4.43 20.31
N ASP A 244 -18.42 -3.90 21.45
CA ASP A 244 -18.06 -2.48 21.60
C ASP A 244 -16.84 -2.11 20.77
N ILE A 245 -15.83 -2.99 20.72
CA ILE A 245 -14.65 -2.79 19.89
C ILE A 245 -15.02 -2.77 18.39
N ARG A 246 -15.87 -3.70 17.96
CA ARG A 246 -16.39 -3.74 16.57
C ARG A 246 -17.25 -2.52 16.24
N SER A 247 -18.06 -2.05 17.18
CA SER A 247 -18.86 -0.82 17.01
C SER A 247 -17.97 0.41 16.83
N LYS A 248 -16.88 0.52 17.59
CA LYS A 248 -15.88 1.58 17.40
C LYS A 248 -15.19 1.49 16.05
N ALA A 249 -14.78 0.29 15.63
CA ALA A 249 -14.19 0.09 14.31
C ALA A 249 -15.17 0.48 13.18
N ALA A 250 -16.45 0.14 13.30
CA ALA A 250 -17.49 0.51 12.33
C ALA A 250 -17.66 2.04 12.23
N ARG A 251 -17.67 2.76 13.35
CA ARG A 251 -17.73 4.25 13.34
C ARG A 251 -16.50 4.86 12.66
N LEU A 252 -15.31 4.32 12.94
CA LEU A 252 -14.08 4.77 12.28
C LEU A 252 -14.11 4.50 10.79
N LYS A 253 -14.64 3.35 10.37
CA LYS A 253 -14.85 3.01 8.95
C LYS A 253 -15.72 4.06 8.26
N ASP A 254 -16.81 4.51 8.88
CA ASP A 254 -17.68 5.53 8.29
C ASP A 254 -16.96 6.87 8.11
N VAL A 255 -16.16 7.29 9.09
CA VAL A 255 -15.36 8.52 9.01
C VAL A 255 -14.27 8.43 7.94
N MET A 256 -13.67 7.25 7.76
CA MET A 256 -12.54 7.02 6.84
C MET A 256 -12.96 6.43 5.49
N ALA A 257 -14.24 6.40 5.18
CA ALA A 257 -14.78 5.68 4.02
C ALA A 257 -14.20 6.09 2.66
N SER A 258 -13.71 7.33 2.54
CA SER A 258 -13.06 7.82 1.31
C SER A 258 -11.58 7.41 1.19
N MET A 259 -10.97 6.91 2.28
CA MET A 259 -9.55 6.60 2.34
C MET A 259 -9.25 5.12 2.45
N VAL A 260 -10.09 4.38 3.19
CA VAL A 260 -9.84 2.97 3.50
C VAL A 260 -11.06 2.11 3.18
N ALA A 261 -10.81 0.89 2.75
CA ALA A 261 -11.86 -0.09 2.50
C ALA A 261 -12.55 -0.54 3.79
N ASP A 262 -11.78 -0.75 4.86
CA ASP A 262 -12.29 -1.23 6.14
C ASP A 262 -11.44 -0.76 7.32
N VAL A 263 -11.97 -0.93 8.53
CA VAL A 263 -11.26 -0.76 9.79
C VAL A 263 -11.35 -2.05 10.60
N ILE A 264 -10.24 -2.73 10.76
CA ILE A 264 -10.16 -4.06 11.36
C ILE A 264 -9.53 -3.97 12.74
N PRO A 265 -10.21 -4.39 13.81
CA PRO A 265 -9.60 -4.44 15.15
C PRO A 265 -8.56 -5.57 15.22
N VAL A 266 -7.32 -5.24 15.59
CA VAL A 266 -6.25 -6.23 15.75
C VAL A 266 -5.48 -5.98 17.04
N SER A 267 -5.27 -7.02 17.83
CA SER A 267 -4.27 -7.04 18.91
C SER A 267 -3.08 -7.91 18.49
N ALA A 268 -2.02 -7.27 18.03
CA ALA A 268 -0.80 -7.97 17.64
C ALA A 268 -0.13 -8.73 18.79
N PRO A 269 -0.13 -8.26 20.05
CA PRO A 269 0.39 -9.03 21.16
C PRO A 269 -0.34 -10.37 21.39
N LEU A 270 -1.67 -10.40 21.25
CA LEU A 270 -2.45 -11.64 21.32
C LEU A 270 -2.10 -12.60 20.17
N ALA A 271 -1.97 -12.06 18.95
CA ALA A 271 -1.61 -12.84 17.78
C ALA A 271 -0.21 -13.46 17.92
N LEU A 272 0.79 -12.66 18.31
CA LEU A 272 2.16 -13.14 18.53
C LEU A 272 2.21 -14.19 19.64
N ALA A 273 1.52 -13.98 20.75
CA ALA A 273 1.46 -14.97 21.82
C ALA A 273 0.92 -16.31 21.31
N ALA A 274 -0.15 -16.29 20.52
CA ALA A 274 -0.73 -17.52 19.98
C ALA A 274 0.25 -18.31 19.09
N VAL A 275 1.21 -17.63 18.44
CA VAL A 275 2.20 -18.24 17.55
C VAL A 275 3.49 -18.59 18.27
N GLU A 276 4.06 -17.65 19.04
CA GLU A 276 5.42 -17.75 19.58
C GLU A 276 5.50 -18.28 21.00
N ALA A 277 4.45 -18.09 21.84
CA ALA A 277 4.53 -18.53 23.22
C ALA A 277 4.70 -20.06 23.30
N PRO A 278 5.58 -20.57 24.17
CA PRO A 278 5.87 -22.01 24.25
C PRO A 278 4.65 -22.80 24.76
N ASP A 279 4.59 -24.09 24.45
CA ASP A 279 3.47 -24.95 24.84
C ASP A 279 3.30 -25.03 26.35
N ASP A 280 4.38 -24.98 27.10
CA ASP A 280 4.36 -24.98 28.56
C ASP A 280 3.61 -23.75 29.13
N TYR A 281 3.75 -22.60 28.46
CA TYR A 281 2.99 -21.39 28.82
C TYR A 281 1.49 -21.63 28.71
N TRP A 282 1.04 -22.21 27.59
CA TRP A 282 -0.37 -22.48 27.35
C TRP A 282 -0.93 -23.59 28.22
N ALA A 283 -0.16 -24.66 28.42
CA ALA A 283 -0.52 -25.76 29.30
C ALA A 283 -0.74 -25.27 30.74
N TYR A 284 0.14 -24.41 31.23
CA TYR A 284 0.01 -23.79 32.57
C TYR A 284 -1.19 -22.87 32.65
N ALA A 285 -1.42 -22.01 31.63
CA ALA A 285 -2.57 -21.11 31.58
C ALA A 285 -3.88 -21.91 31.62
N LEU A 286 -3.97 -22.98 30.83
CA LEU A 286 -5.14 -23.86 30.78
C LEU A 286 -5.38 -24.57 32.11
N ALA A 287 -4.33 -25.11 32.73
CA ALA A 287 -4.41 -25.78 34.03
C ALA A 287 -4.86 -24.79 35.14
N LEU A 288 -4.33 -23.59 35.15
CA LEU A 288 -4.71 -22.53 36.11
C LEU A 288 -6.18 -22.13 35.94
N CYS A 289 -6.63 -21.88 34.74
CA CYS A 289 -8.01 -21.47 34.44
C CYS A 289 -9.03 -22.58 34.74
N ARG A 290 -8.65 -23.84 34.66
CA ARG A 290 -9.49 -24.99 35.08
C ARG A 290 -9.54 -25.19 36.59
N ALA A 291 -8.46 -24.84 37.30
CA ALA A 291 -8.37 -25.03 38.73
C ALA A 291 -9.02 -23.90 39.55
N VAL A 292 -9.15 -22.71 38.97
CA VAL A 292 -9.60 -21.49 39.67
C VAL A 292 -10.84 -20.93 38.97
N GLN A 293 -11.88 -20.60 39.77
CA GLN A 293 -13.08 -19.95 39.23
C GLN A 293 -12.77 -18.55 38.68
N TRP A 294 -13.43 -18.15 37.59
CA TRP A 294 -13.18 -16.86 36.95
C TRP A 294 -13.25 -15.67 37.91
N THR A 295 -14.26 -15.63 38.78
CA THR A 295 -14.44 -14.55 39.77
C THR A 295 -13.26 -14.35 40.70
N ASP A 296 -12.59 -15.44 41.10
CA ASP A 296 -11.41 -15.40 41.94
C ASP A 296 -10.17 -15.04 41.14
N LEU A 297 -10.07 -15.57 39.93
CA LEU A 297 -9.01 -15.23 39.00
C LEU A 297 -9.07 -13.77 38.57
N GLU A 298 -10.24 -13.24 38.24
CA GLU A 298 -10.47 -11.82 37.88
C GLU A 298 -10.04 -10.89 39.03
N ARG A 299 -10.41 -11.22 40.28
CA ARG A 299 -9.99 -10.47 41.46
C ARG A 299 -8.46 -10.49 41.65
N ALA A 300 -7.83 -11.62 41.35
CA ALA A 300 -6.37 -11.73 41.37
C ALA A 300 -5.71 -10.93 40.24
N LEU A 301 -6.29 -10.94 39.06
CA LEU A 301 -5.81 -10.21 37.88
C LEU A 301 -6.09 -8.71 37.92
N SER A 302 -7.03 -8.25 38.74
CA SER A 302 -7.35 -6.81 38.89
C SER A 302 -6.21 -5.97 39.45
N ARG A 303 -5.18 -6.60 40.03
CA ARG A 303 -4.02 -5.95 40.64
C ARG A 303 -2.72 -6.57 40.14
N ASP A 304 -2.06 -5.93 39.22
CA ASP A 304 -0.78 -6.33 38.64
C ASP A 304 0.30 -6.61 39.70
N GLY A 305 0.47 -5.69 40.66
CA GLY A 305 1.47 -5.84 41.72
C GLY A 305 1.23 -7.00 42.71
N LYS A 306 0.02 -7.56 42.81
CA LYS A 306 -0.27 -8.76 43.58
C LYS A 306 0.15 -10.03 42.83
N TRP A 307 -0.02 -10.03 41.51
CA TRP A 307 0.40 -11.12 40.67
C TRP A 307 1.92 -11.30 40.69
N ASP A 308 2.67 -10.21 40.65
CA ASP A 308 4.13 -10.23 40.64
C ASP A 308 4.76 -10.65 42.00
N ARG A 309 3.98 -10.71 43.10
CA ARG A 309 4.44 -11.20 44.40
C ARG A 309 4.44 -12.72 44.53
N ASP A 310 3.72 -13.40 43.68
CA ASP A 310 3.68 -14.87 43.67
C ASP A 310 4.76 -15.38 42.69
N ALA A 311 5.78 -16.05 43.22
CA ALA A 311 6.95 -16.50 42.45
C ALA A 311 6.61 -17.42 41.27
N LEU A 312 5.60 -18.30 41.43
CA LEU A 312 5.18 -19.21 40.37
C LEU A 312 4.44 -18.47 39.26
N ARG A 313 3.53 -17.58 39.61
CA ARG A 313 2.79 -16.74 38.66
C ARG A 313 3.69 -15.75 37.96
N CYS A 314 4.67 -15.19 38.67
CA CYS A 314 5.68 -14.33 38.09
C CYS A 314 6.57 -15.09 37.09
N ALA A 315 7.01 -16.30 37.43
CA ALA A 315 7.79 -17.15 36.53
C ALA A 315 7.00 -17.52 35.26
N PHE A 316 5.72 -17.87 35.41
CA PHE A 316 4.83 -18.16 34.29
C PHE A 316 4.69 -16.94 33.36
N ARG A 317 4.39 -15.76 33.89
CA ARG A 317 4.27 -14.54 33.09
C ARG A 317 5.59 -14.13 32.42
N LYS A 318 6.72 -14.37 33.06
CA LYS A 318 8.06 -14.09 32.52
C LYS A 318 8.51 -15.08 31.45
N SER A 319 7.94 -16.28 31.40
CA SER A 319 8.29 -17.26 30.37
C SER A 319 7.92 -16.75 28.97
N TYR A 320 6.85 -15.96 28.86
CA TYR A 320 6.49 -15.21 27.66
C TYR A 320 5.93 -13.84 28.08
N PRO A 321 6.69 -12.73 27.91
CA PRO A 321 6.29 -11.42 28.35
C PRO A 321 5.18 -10.85 27.47
N LEU A 322 4.03 -10.53 28.07
CA LEU A 322 2.89 -9.90 27.41
C LEU A 322 2.52 -8.59 28.09
N PRO A 323 1.96 -7.61 27.36
CA PRO A 323 1.26 -6.50 27.98
C PRO A 323 0.18 -6.99 28.94
N TRP A 324 0.05 -6.34 30.08
CA TRP A 324 -0.90 -6.79 31.11
C TRP A 324 -2.35 -6.93 30.61
N PRO A 325 -2.89 -5.98 29.83
CA PRO A 325 -4.24 -6.12 29.28
C PRO A 325 -4.42 -7.36 28.41
N SER A 326 -3.46 -7.64 27.54
CA SER A 326 -3.49 -8.84 26.67
C SER A 326 -3.45 -10.14 27.49
N PHE A 327 -2.61 -10.17 28.54
CA PHE A 327 -2.55 -11.31 29.46
C PHE A 327 -3.90 -11.55 30.17
N GLN A 328 -4.53 -10.49 30.69
CA GLN A 328 -5.85 -10.59 31.33
C GLN A 328 -6.91 -11.14 30.37
N ILE A 329 -6.90 -10.71 29.11
CA ILE A 329 -7.83 -11.19 28.08
C ILE A 329 -7.63 -12.68 27.82
N ILE A 330 -6.38 -13.15 27.68
CA ILE A 330 -6.07 -14.57 27.53
C ILE A 330 -6.66 -15.38 28.67
N MET A 331 -6.40 -14.98 29.91
CA MET A 331 -6.86 -15.70 31.09
C MET A 331 -8.39 -15.74 31.20
N ARG A 332 -9.06 -14.63 30.86
CA ARG A 332 -10.53 -14.57 30.79
C ARG A 332 -11.09 -15.51 29.73
N GLU A 333 -10.54 -15.44 28.52
CA GLU A 333 -11.01 -16.22 27.39
C GLU A 333 -10.92 -17.72 27.66
N ILE A 334 -9.79 -18.18 28.20
CA ILE A 334 -9.61 -19.57 28.58
C ILE A 334 -10.57 -19.96 29.71
N SER A 335 -10.71 -19.14 30.74
CA SER A 335 -11.55 -19.46 31.89
C SER A 335 -13.03 -19.50 31.57
N GLN A 336 -13.53 -18.57 30.76
CA GLN A 336 -14.94 -18.52 30.34
C GLN A 336 -15.32 -19.60 29.33
N HIS A 337 -14.34 -20.14 28.62
CA HIS A 337 -14.57 -21.14 27.56
C HIS A 337 -13.74 -22.42 27.80
N ALA A 338 -13.53 -22.78 29.07
CA ALA A 338 -12.68 -23.93 29.45
C ALA A 338 -13.13 -25.25 28.79
N ASP A 339 -14.46 -25.45 28.63
CA ASP A 339 -15.02 -26.64 27.98
C ASP A 339 -14.77 -26.65 26.47
N ALA A 340 -14.68 -25.47 25.84
CA ALA A 340 -14.38 -25.32 24.42
C ALA A 340 -12.86 -25.30 24.12
N CYS A 341 -12.02 -25.34 25.16
CA CYS A 341 -10.58 -25.33 25.07
C CYS A 341 -10.00 -26.65 25.66
N PRO A 342 -10.16 -27.80 24.99
CA PRO A 342 -9.73 -29.11 25.51
C PRO A 342 -8.21 -29.25 25.59
N ASP A 343 -7.46 -28.55 24.74
CA ASP A 343 -6.01 -28.65 24.61
C ASP A 343 -5.34 -27.33 24.24
N VAL A 344 -4.03 -27.32 24.21
CA VAL A 344 -3.20 -26.14 23.90
C VAL A 344 -3.44 -25.63 22.48
N ALA A 345 -3.61 -26.54 21.52
CA ALA A 345 -3.80 -26.16 20.11
C ALA A 345 -5.11 -25.36 19.93
N THR A 346 -6.19 -25.83 20.59
CA THR A 346 -7.50 -25.15 20.57
C THR A 346 -7.43 -23.78 21.26
N VAL A 347 -6.69 -23.67 22.38
CA VAL A 347 -6.48 -22.39 23.06
C VAL A 347 -5.76 -21.40 22.13
N ARG A 348 -4.66 -21.84 21.51
CA ARG A 348 -3.90 -21.00 20.57
C ARG A 348 -4.78 -20.52 19.40
N ASP A 349 -5.55 -21.43 18.81
CA ASP A 349 -6.44 -21.12 17.69
C ASP A 349 -7.49 -20.07 18.08
N ARG A 350 -8.08 -20.24 19.26
CA ARG A 350 -9.07 -19.31 19.79
C ARG A 350 -8.49 -17.92 20.07
N ILE A 351 -7.32 -17.82 20.68
CA ILE A 351 -6.63 -16.54 20.91
C ILE A 351 -6.22 -15.89 19.59
N LEU A 352 -5.76 -16.68 18.63
CA LEU A 352 -5.42 -16.19 17.29
C LEU A 352 -6.67 -15.62 16.58
N GLN A 353 -7.82 -16.27 16.70
CA GLN A 353 -9.07 -15.78 16.17
C GLN A 353 -9.51 -14.49 16.86
N LEU A 354 -9.46 -14.46 18.21
CA LEU A 354 -9.83 -13.28 19.00
C LEU A 354 -8.95 -12.08 18.68
N SER A 355 -7.68 -12.29 18.35
CA SER A 355 -6.73 -11.22 18.03
C SER A 355 -7.13 -10.37 16.82
N GLY A 356 -7.99 -10.86 15.92
CA GLY A 356 -8.40 -10.20 14.69
C GLY A 356 -7.37 -10.29 13.55
N ILE A 357 -6.20 -10.93 13.77
CA ILE A 357 -5.16 -11.05 12.73
C ILE A 357 -5.62 -11.88 11.53
N ARG A 358 -6.50 -12.87 11.75
CA ARG A 358 -7.10 -13.67 10.68
C ARG A 358 -8.06 -12.85 9.83
N ASP A 359 -8.84 -11.96 10.43
CA ASP A 359 -9.75 -11.07 9.72
C ASP A 359 -8.97 -10.10 8.83
N LEU A 360 -7.88 -9.55 9.37
CA LEU A 360 -6.95 -8.72 8.58
C LEU A 360 -6.36 -9.52 7.41
N LYS A 361 -5.92 -10.75 7.65
CA LYS A 361 -5.38 -11.60 6.58
C LYS A 361 -6.40 -11.86 5.49
N VAL A 362 -7.59 -12.32 5.85
CA VAL A 362 -8.68 -12.57 4.88
C VAL A 362 -8.96 -11.31 4.06
N PHE A 363 -8.94 -10.14 4.71
CA PHE A 363 -9.10 -8.87 4.02
C PHE A 363 -7.96 -8.60 3.03
N LEU A 364 -6.71 -8.75 3.45
CA LEU A 364 -5.53 -8.52 2.60
C LEU A 364 -5.52 -9.47 1.40
N ASP A 365 -5.80 -10.75 1.61
CA ASP A 365 -5.88 -11.74 0.55
C ASP A 365 -6.96 -11.38 -0.49
N ALA A 366 -8.16 -11.02 -0.02
CA ALA A 366 -9.29 -10.74 -0.90
C ALA A 366 -9.19 -9.41 -1.65
N ASN A 367 -8.54 -8.39 -1.05
CA ASN A 367 -8.56 -7.03 -1.58
C ASN A 367 -7.21 -6.57 -2.12
N PHE A 368 -6.09 -6.96 -1.48
CA PHE A 368 -4.78 -6.48 -1.91
C PHE A 368 -4.07 -7.51 -2.79
N PHE A 369 -3.94 -8.75 -2.35
CA PHE A 369 -3.14 -9.72 -3.09
C PHE A 369 -3.84 -10.20 -4.36
N LYS A 370 -5.16 -10.48 -4.32
CA LYS A 370 -5.93 -10.83 -5.53
C LYS A 370 -6.07 -9.66 -6.52
N CYS A 371 -6.02 -8.43 -6.04
CA CYS A 371 -6.11 -7.23 -6.87
C CYS A 371 -4.75 -6.53 -7.07
N GLY A 372 -3.68 -7.07 -6.49
CA GLY A 372 -2.37 -6.41 -6.41
C GLY A 372 -1.78 -6.07 -7.78
N GLU A 373 -1.84 -7.02 -8.71
CA GLU A 373 -1.41 -6.80 -10.08
C GLU A 373 -2.18 -5.67 -10.77
N LEU A 374 -3.49 -5.64 -10.60
CA LEU A 374 -4.33 -4.59 -11.16
C LEU A 374 -4.04 -3.22 -10.53
N ILE A 375 -3.90 -3.17 -9.20
CA ILE A 375 -3.54 -1.94 -8.48
C ILE A 375 -2.24 -1.38 -9.03
N ARG A 376 -1.23 -2.23 -9.16
CA ARG A 376 0.08 -1.86 -9.70
C ARG A 376 0.02 -1.41 -11.15
N GLN A 377 -0.65 -2.18 -12.01
CA GLN A 377 -0.82 -1.85 -13.42
C GLN A 377 -1.47 -0.47 -13.59
N LYS A 378 -2.51 -0.18 -12.81
CA LYS A 378 -3.17 1.12 -12.83
C LYS A 378 -2.25 2.25 -12.35
N GLN A 379 -1.53 2.03 -11.26
CA GLN A 379 -0.60 3.04 -10.74
C GLN A 379 0.51 3.33 -11.74
N THR A 380 1.16 2.28 -12.27
CA THR A 380 2.20 2.40 -13.29
C THR A 380 1.68 3.14 -14.53
N TYR A 381 0.51 2.76 -15.02
CA TYR A 381 -0.13 3.41 -16.15
C TYR A 381 -0.35 4.92 -15.91
N ASN A 382 -0.88 5.28 -14.75
CA ASN A 382 -1.10 6.68 -14.39
C ASN A 382 0.20 7.50 -14.32
N GLU A 383 1.28 6.91 -13.79
CA GLU A 383 2.58 7.57 -13.74
C GLU A 383 3.21 7.74 -15.13
N ILE A 384 3.13 6.71 -15.96
CA ILE A 384 3.57 6.81 -17.36
C ILE A 384 2.85 7.98 -18.05
N LEU A 385 1.51 8.06 -17.90
CA LEU A 385 0.73 9.17 -18.46
C LEU A 385 1.16 10.53 -17.91
N ARG A 386 1.45 10.61 -16.61
CA ARG A 386 1.89 11.86 -15.97
C ARG A 386 3.24 12.32 -16.51
N THR A 387 4.21 11.42 -16.60
CA THR A 387 5.56 11.71 -17.11
C THR A 387 5.50 12.05 -18.60
N GLN A 388 4.71 11.32 -19.39
CA GLN A 388 4.47 11.61 -20.80
C GLN A 388 3.88 13.03 -21.00
N LYS A 389 2.88 13.42 -20.20
CA LYS A 389 2.31 14.77 -20.26
C LYS A 389 3.34 15.86 -19.94
N LYS A 390 4.24 15.61 -18.97
CA LYS A 390 5.35 16.53 -18.66
C LYS A 390 6.28 16.67 -19.86
N ALA A 391 6.70 15.53 -20.45
CA ALA A 391 7.56 15.52 -21.61
C ALA A 391 6.91 16.28 -22.79
N TYR A 392 5.66 16.01 -23.10
CA TYR A 392 4.94 16.68 -24.19
C TYR A 392 4.83 18.20 -23.96
N ALA A 393 4.56 18.64 -22.75
CA ALA A 393 4.54 20.07 -22.43
C ALA A 393 5.90 20.76 -22.65
N LEU A 394 7.00 20.07 -22.39
CA LEU A 394 8.35 20.57 -22.69
C LEU A 394 8.64 20.58 -24.19
N MET A 395 8.26 19.51 -24.91
CA MET A 395 8.39 19.41 -26.36
C MET A 395 7.61 20.51 -27.08
N ASP A 396 6.36 20.76 -26.67
CA ASP A 396 5.51 21.82 -27.24
C ASP A 396 6.14 23.21 -27.04
N ARG A 397 6.70 23.47 -25.84
CA ARG A 397 7.40 24.73 -25.57
C ARG A 397 8.62 24.90 -26.48
N ARG A 398 9.38 23.83 -26.67
CA ARG A 398 10.58 23.84 -27.54
C ARG A 398 10.20 24.03 -29.00
N LEU A 399 9.19 23.30 -29.50
CA LEU A 399 8.66 23.47 -30.85
C LEU A 399 8.17 24.90 -31.12
N ALA A 400 7.44 25.49 -30.16
CA ALA A 400 7.01 26.89 -30.25
C ALA A 400 8.23 27.86 -30.28
N GLY A 401 9.28 27.57 -29.56
CA GLY A 401 10.55 28.29 -29.60
C GLY A 401 11.21 28.18 -30.99
N LEU A 402 11.43 26.97 -31.47
CA LEU A 402 12.03 26.70 -32.77
C LEU A 402 11.25 27.34 -33.93
N ASN A 403 9.93 27.35 -33.86
CA ASN A 403 9.10 28.03 -34.86
C ASN A 403 9.29 29.55 -34.85
N ARG A 404 9.43 30.18 -33.68
CA ARG A 404 9.74 31.63 -33.59
C ARG A 404 11.15 31.91 -34.12
N ASP A 405 12.14 31.12 -33.74
CA ASP A 405 13.52 31.24 -34.20
C ASP A 405 13.58 31.09 -35.72
N ARG A 406 12.87 30.10 -36.30
CA ARG A 406 12.77 29.93 -37.74
C ARG A 406 12.20 31.15 -38.46
N GLN A 407 11.12 31.73 -37.94
CA GLN A 407 10.56 32.99 -38.51
C GLN A 407 11.58 34.12 -38.47
N ALA A 408 12.35 34.25 -37.38
CA ALA A 408 13.39 35.25 -37.28
C ALA A 408 14.55 34.99 -38.27
N TRP A 409 14.98 33.72 -38.43
CA TRP A 409 16.00 33.35 -39.42
C TRP A 409 15.53 33.55 -40.84
N ASP A 410 14.26 33.24 -41.15
CA ASP A 410 13.67 33.48 -42.47
C ASP A 410 13.63 34.97 -42.80
N ALA A 411 13.29 35.80 -41.83
CA ALA A 411 13.29 37.26 -42.00
C ALA A 411 14.70 37.79 -42.25
N LEU A 412 15.72 37.31 -41.51
CA LEU A 412 17.10 37.71 -41.70
C LEU A 412 17.67 37.19 -43.03
N PHE A 413 17.35 35.96 -43.43
CA PHE A 413 17.78 35.38 -44.69
C PHE A 413 17.30 36.15 -45.91
N ASN A 414 16.09 36.76 -45.84
CA ASN A 414 15.48 37.54 -46.89
C ASN A 414 15.80 39.02 -46.81
N ASP A 415 16.71 39.47 -45.93
CA ASP A 415 17.10 40.88 -45.80
C ASP A 415 18.21 41.20 -46.80
N GLU A 416 17.88 41.98 -47.81
CA GLU A 416 18.79 42.43 -48.89
C GLU A 416 20.09 43.07 -48.38
N ARG A 417 20.08 43.63 -47.17
CA ARG A 417 21.27 44.24 -46.55
C ARG A 417 22.30 43.21 -46.12
N LEU A 418 21.88 41.95 -45.82
CA LEU A 418 22.70 40.84 -45.37
C LEU A 418 23.17 39.97 -46.54
N GLU A 419 22.53 40.02 -47.68
CA GLU A 419 22.93 39.25 -48.88
C GLU A 419 24.35 39.53 -49.34
N ARG A 420 24.88 40.73 -49.09
CA ARG A 420 26.21 41.17 -49.51
C ARG A 420 27.34 40.57 -48.66
N ASP A 421 27.01 40.07 -47.46
CA ASP A 421 27.97 39.39 -46.59
C ASP A 421 27.82 37.86 -46.75
N THR A 422 28.70 37.28 -47.56
CA THR A 422 28.67 35.86 -47.89
C THR A 422 28.88 34.95 -46.67
N PHE A 423 29.62 35.40 -45.65
CA PHE A 423 29.81 34.63 -44.41
C PHE A 423 28.55 34.66 -43.55
N LEU A 424 27.97 35.82 -43.34
CA LEU A 424 26.80 36.00 -42.51
C LEU A 424 25.56 35.33 -43.12
N SER A 425 25.36 35.44 -44.45
CA SER A 425 24.28 34.74 -45.14
C SER A 425 24.42 33.21 -45.07
N ALA A 426 25.62 32.67 -45.22
CA ALA A 426 25.88 31.25 -45.06
C ALA A 426 25.63 30.77 -43.60
N TRP A 427 26.04 31.56 -42.60
CA TRP A 427 25.80 31.26 -41.21
C TRP A 427 24.29 31.30 -40.86
N ILE A 428 23.54 32.30 -41.35
CA ILE A 428 22.07 32.37 -41.18
C ILE A 428 21.38 31.17 -41.84
N ALA A 429 21.80 30.79 -43.06
CA ALA A 429 21.30 29.64 -43.76
C ALA A 429 21.50 28.35 -42.95
N GLN A 430 22.70 28.17 -42.34
CA GLN A 430 23.01 27.03 -41.49
C GLN A 430 22.10 27.00 -40.25
N LYS A 431 21.93 28.15 -39.56
CA LYS A 431 21.06 28.22 -38.36
C LYS A 431 19.61 27.94 -38.67
N ARG A 432 19.14 28.34 -39.84
CA ARG A 432 17.81 27.99 -40.36
C ARG A 432 17.64 26.51 -40.59
N CYS A 433 18.64 25.83 -41.19
CA CYS A 433 18.65 24.39 -41.39
C CYS A 433 18.71 23.63 -40.05
N ASP A 434 19.55 24.06 -39.10
CA ASP A 434 19.68 23.46 -37.78
C ASP A 434 18.34 23.49 -37.03
N SER A 435 17.66 24.65 -37.02
CA SER A 435 16.36 24.80 -36.36
C SER A 435 15.27 23.92 -37.01
N LEU A 436 15.30 23.76 -38.32
CA LEU A 436 14.35 22.88 -39.04
C LEU A 436 14.63 21.42 -38.70
N ALA A 437 15.89 20.99 -38.74
CA ALA A 437 16.29 19.62 -38.43
C ALA A 437 15.93 19.21 -36.99
N GLU A 438 16.12 20.12 -36.02
CA GLU A 438 15.72 19.90 -34.62
C GLU A 438 14.19 19.78 -34.50
N ALA A 439 13.42 20.65 -35.15
CA ALA A 439 11.97 20.61 -35.12
C ALA A 439 11.40 19.32 -35.74
N GLU A 440 12.00 18.85 -36.84
CA GLU A 440 11.63 17.58 -37.46
C GLU A 440 11.99 16.36 -36.60
N ALA A 441 13.17 16.38 -35.96
CA ALA A 441 13.59 15.31 -35.06
C ALA A 441 12.65 15.23 -33.86
N LEU A 442 12.29 16.38 -33.27
CA LEU A 442 11.38 16.45 -32.15
C LEU A 442 9.97 16.00 -32.51
N SER A 443 9.48 16.38 -33.68
CA SER A 443 8.16 15.95 -34.19
C SER A 443 8.11 14.45 -34.46
N ARG A 444 9.20 13.85 -34.97
CA ARG A 444 9.31 12.39 -35.16
C ARG A 444 9.29 11.66 -33.82
N SER A 445 10.09 12.12 -32.86
CA SER A 445 10.11 11.56 -31.50
C SER A 445 8.73 11.60 -30.83
N TYR A 446 7.99 12.69 -30.98
CA TYR A 446 6.63 12.80 -30.49
C TYR A 446 5.72 11.70 -31.05
N VAL A 447 5.71 11.55 -32.38
CA VAL A 447 4.88 10.54 -33.08
C VAL A 447 5.29 9.11 -32.70
N ASP A 448 6.60 8.84 -32.58
CA ASP A 448 7.10 7.51 -32.25
C ASP A 448 6.74 7.11 -30.80
N ILE A 449 6.79 8.05 -29.87
CA ILE A 449 6.37 7.83 -28.48
C ILE A 449 4.86 7.62 -28.39
N ASP A 450 4.08 8.45 -29.09
CA ASP A 450 2.62 8.32 -29.09
C ASP A 450 2.15 7.00 -29.71
N ARG A 451 2.81 6.53 -30.79
CA ARG A 451 2.54 5.22 -31.40
C ARG A 451 3.01 4.03 -30.56
N ALA A 452 4.10 4.18 -29.82
CA ALA A 452 4.62 3.14 -28.94
C ALA A 452 3.79 3.03 -27.67
N PHE A 453 3.07 4.09 -27.31
CA PHE A 453 2.25 4.10 -26.15
C PHE A 453 1.04 3.18 -26.30
N ILE A 454 0.75 2.51 -25.23
CA ILE A 454 -0.30 1.51 -25.00
C ILE A 454 -1.53 1.83 -25.86
N ASN A 455 -1.90 0.90 -26.74
CA ASN A 455 -3.09 1.06 -27.55
C ASN A 455 -4.33 1.23 -26.66
N SER A 456 -5.37 1.84 -27.18
CA SER A 456 -6.62 2.13 -26.47
C SER A 456 -7.22 0.89 -25.78
N GLU A 457 -7.00 -0.29 -26.32
CA GLU A 457 -7.48 -1.57 -25.81
C GLU A 457 -6.91 -1.91 -24.42
N ILE A 458 -5.60 -1.71 -24.19
CA ILE A 458 -4.97 -1.96 -22.89
C ILE A 458 -5.49 -0.95 -21.85
N ARG A 459 -5.62 0.31 -22.24
CA ARG A 459 -6.21 1.33 -21.40
C ARG A 459 -7.63 0.97 -20.96
N GLU A 460 -8.49 0.60 -21.89
CA GLU A 460 -9.87 0.23 -21.59
C GLU A 460 -9.94 -1.00 -20.67
N ARG A 461 -9.10 -2.00 -20.90
CA ARG A 461 -9.03 -3.19 -20.04
C ARG A 461 -8.63 -2.86 -18.60
N ILE A 462 -7.65 -1.96 -18.41
CA ILE A 462 -7.25 -1.50 -17.08
C ILE A 462 -8.38 -0.72 -16.40
N GLU A 463 -9.04 0.18 -17.14
CA GLU A 463 -10.16 0.99 -16.63
C GLU A 463 -11.37 0.11 -16.26
N ASP A 464 -11.71 -0.88 -17.07
CA ASP A 464 -12.81 -1.80 -16.81
C ASP A 464 -12.51 -2.70 -15.59
N ALA A 465 -11.30 -3.23 -15.50
CA ALA A 465 -10.87 -4.02 -14.37
C ALA A 465 -10.86 -3.19 -13.07
N ASP A 466 -10.46 -1.92 -13.14
CA ASP A 466 -10.50 -0.99 -12.02
C ASP A 466 -11.94 -0.69 -11.56
N ASN A 467 -12.84 -0.47 -12.49
CA ASN A 467 -14.26 -0.27 -12.19
C ASN A 467 -14.88 -1.49 -11.49
N VAL A 468 -14.52 -2.70 -11.93
CA VAL A 468 -14.96 -3.96 -11.29
C VAL A 468 -14.36 -4.11 -9.89
N ALA A 469 -13.08 -3.79 -9.71
CA ALA A 469 -12.42 -3.87 -8.41
C ALA A 469 -13.05 -2.89 -7.41
N TRP A 470 -13.35 -1.65 -7.84
CA TRP A 470 -14.05 -0.67 -7.04
C TRP A 470 -15.46 -1.16 -6.66
N ALA A 471 -16.23 -1.66 -7.63
CA ALA A 471 -17.57 -2.18 -7.41
C ALA A 471 -17.56 -3.34 -6.39
N GLY A 472 -16.58 -4.25 -6.50
CA GLY A 472 -16.38 -5.33 -5.54
C GLY A 472 -16.03 -4.82 -4.14
N ALA A 473 -15.21 -3.77 -4.03
CA ALA A 473 -14.91 -3.16 -2.74
C ALA A 473 -16.16 -2.52 -2.11
N MET A 474 -16.99 -1.82 -2.88
CA MET A 474 -18.24 -1.23 -2.40
C MET A 474 -19.26 -2.31 -1.96
N GLN A 475 -19.36 -3.40 -2.71
CA GLN A 475 -20.20 -4.54 -2.35
C GLN A 475 -19.79 -5.17 -1.02
N ARG A 476 -18.48 -5.44 -0.82
CA ARG A 476 -17.95 -6.00 0.44
C ARG A 476 -18.17 -5.08 1.64
N GLN A 477 -18.21 -3.78 1.42
CA GLN A 477 -18.54 -2.80 2.44
C GLN A 477 -20.05 -2.69 2.72
N GLY A 478 -20.89 -3.43 2.00
CA GLY A 478 -22.34 -3.32 2.06
C GLY A 478 -22.88 -1.99 1.53
N ARG A 479 -22.12 -1.33 0.63
CA ARG A 479 -22.47 -0.01 0.09
C ARG A 479 -22.90 -0.11 -1.37
N TYR A 480 -24.03 0.50 -1.68
CA TYR A 480 -24.55 0.75 -3.03
C TYR A 480 -24.73 -0.48 -3.94
N LEU A 481 -23.88 -1.47 -3.89
CA LEU A 481 -23.84 -2.60 -4.82
C LEU A 481 -24.03 -3.93 -4.11
N THR A 482 -24.68 -4.88 -4.81
CA THR A 482 -24.85 -6.26 -4.40
C THR A 482 -23.86 -7.18 -5.12
N GLU A 483 -23.73 -8.42 -4.69
CA GLU A 483 -22.91 -9.42 -5.38
C GLU A 483 -23.37 -9.66 -6.83
N THR A 484 -24.69 -9.66 -7.04
CA THR A 484 -25.29 -9.78 -8.37
C THR A 484 -24.96 -8.61 -9.28
N ASP A 485 -24.92 -7.37 -8.74
CA ASP A 485 -24.52 -6.18 -9.49
C ASP A 485 -23.05 -6.29 -9.97
N VAL A 486 -22.16 -6.77 -9.10
CA VAL A 486 -20.73 -6.95 -9.44
C VAL A 486 -20.54 -8.06 -10.48
N ALA A 487 -21.27 -9.17 -10.35
CA ALA A 487 -21.23 -10.25 -11.34
C ALA A 487 -21.74 -9.78 -12.71
N LEU A 488 -22.83 -9.02 -12.73
CA LEU A 488 -23.37 -8.42 -13.94
C LEU A 488 -22.39 -7.44 -14.59
N LEU A 489 -21.73 -6.59 -13.79
CA LEU A 489 -20.74 -5.64 -14.25
C LEU A 489 -19.56 -6.35 -14.94
N LYS A 490 -19.04 -7.41 -14.31
CA LYS A 490 -17.96 -8.24 -14.89
C LYS A 490 -18.36 -8.80 -16.26
N ARG A 491 -19.57 -9.35 -16.37
CA ARG A 491 -20.07 -9.91 -17.62
C ARG A 491 -20.27 -8.83 -18.70
N ALA A 492 -20.85 -7.69 -18.33
CA ALA A 492 -21.09 -6.58 -19.24
C ALA A 492 -19.77 -6.05 -19.82
N PHE A 493 -18.75 -5.83 -18.98
CA PHE A 493 -17.46 -5.35 -19.45
C PHE A 493 -16.68 -6.39 -20.27
N ALA A 494 -16.82 -7.68 -19.95
CA ALA A 494 -16.23 -8.74 -20.77
C ALA A 494 -16.76 -8.74 -22.22
N ILE A 495 -18.02 -8.35 -22.43
CA ILE A 495 -18.61 -8.23 -23.77
C ILE A 495 -18.03 -7.00 -24.52
N LEU A 496 -17.78 -5.89 -23.85
CA LEU A 496 -17.13 -4.73 -24.47
C LEU A 496 -15.70 -5.02 -24.93
N VAL A 497 -14.97 -5.86 -24.18
CA VAL A 497 -13.60 -6.27 -24.52
C VAL A 497 -13.58 -7.33 -25.61
N ASN A 498 -14.58 -8.22 -25.67
CA ASN A 498 -14.66 -9.29 -26.67
C ASN A 498 -16.09 -9.40 -27.25
N PRO A 499 -16.43 -8.54 -28.23
CA PRO A 499 -17.78 -8.50 -28.84
C PRO A 499 -18.18 -9.76 -29.60
N SER A 500 -17.22 -10.64 -29.94
CA SER A 500 -17.49 -11.90 -30.68
C SER A 500 -18.08 -13.01 -29.79
N GLY A 501 -18.22 -12.80 -28.50
CA GLY A 501 -18.89 -13.72 -27.57
C GLY A 501 -20.42 -13.65 -27.62
N ASN A 502 -21.09 -14.50 -26.83
CA ASN A 502 -22.53 -14.40 -26.63
C ASN A 502 -22.87 -13.04 -25.98
N GLY A 503 -23.68 -12.23 -26.67
CA GLY A 503 -24.17 -10.95 -26.15
C GLY A 503 -24.99 -11.11 -24.86
N LEU A 504 -25.44 -10.00 -24.30
CA LEU A 504 -26.36 -10.00 -23.16
C LEU A 504 -27.73 -10.56 -23.59
N THR A 505 -28.33 -11.38 -22.74
CA THR A 505 -29.73 -11.77 -22.88
C THR A 505 -30.64 -10.54 -22.64
N ASP A 506 -31.92 -10.61 -23.04
CA ASP A 506 -32.85 -9.52 -22.81
C ASP A 506 -33.06 -9.22 -21.30
N GLU A 507 -33.05 -10.27 -20.48
CA GLU A 507 -33.11 -10.12 -19.01
C GLU A 507 -31.85 -9.42 -18.46
N GLU A 508 -30.66 -9.78 -18.96
CA GLU A 508 -29.40 -9.14 -18.59
C GLU A 508 -29.35 -7.68 -19.04
N ARG A 509 -29.91 -7.34 -20.21
CA ARG A 509 -30.01 -5.94 -20.68
C ARG A 509 -30.87 -5.08 -19.75
N VAL A 510 -32.00 -5.61 -19.30
CA VAL A 510 -32.85 -4.94 -18.30
C VAL A 510 -32.07 -4.74 -17.01
N ALA A 511 -31.38 -5.77 -16.52
CA ALA A 511 -30.57 -5.68 -15.31
C ALA A 511 -29.40 -4.67 -15.46
N VAL A 512 -28.76 -4.58 -16.63
CA VAL A 512 -27.74 -3.55 -16.92
C VAL A 512 -28.34 -2.14 -16.91
N TYR A 513 -29.56 -1.97 -17.40
CA TYR A 513 -30.26 -0.69 -17.31
C TYR A 513 -30.56 -0.30 -15.85
N ASP A 514 -31.05 -1.24 -15.05
CA ASP A 514 -31.30 -1.02 -13.63
C ASP A 514 -29.99 -0.67 -12.87
N LEU A 515 -28.89 -1.34 -13.22
CA LEU A 515 -27.56 -1.02 -12.67
C LEU A 515 -27.09 0.38 -13.09
N TYR A 516 -27.34 0.78 -14.33
CA TYR A 516 -27.06 2.13 -14.82
C TYR A 516 -27.81 3.19 -14.01
N GLU A 517 -29.12 3.02 -13.81
CA GLU A 517 -29.96 3.91 -13.00
C GLU A 517 -29.47 3.97 -11.53
N LYS A 518 -29.02 2.84 -11.01
CA LYS A 518 -28.43 2.74 -9.68
C LYS A 518 -27.12 3.54 -9.59
N MET A 519 -26.24 3.41 -10.59
CA MET A 519 -25.00 4.19 -10.65
C MET A 519 -25.27 5.68 -10.85
N ALA A 520 -26.31 6.07 -11.58
CA ALA A 520 -26.73 7.46 -11.71
C ALA A 520 -27.10 8.09 -10.36
N LYS A 521 -27.77 7.33 -9.49
CA LYS A 521 -28.07 7.77 -8.12
C LYS A 521 -26.80 7.88 -7.26
N VAL A 522 -25.88 6.93 -7.41
CA VAL A 522 -24.59 6.94 -6.69
C VAL A 522 -23.68 8.08 -7.17
N SER A 523 -23.71 8.45 -8.45
CA SER A 523 -22.93 9.56 -8.99
C SER A 523 -23.34 10.94 -8.44
N ASN A 524 -24.47 11.05 -7.78
CA ASN A 524 -24.91 12.27 -7.09
C ASN A 524 -24.38 12.42 -5.65
N GLN A 525 -23.52 11.50 -5.21
CA GLN A 525 -22.92 11.56 -3.87
C GLN A 525 -21.97 12.76 -3.72
N VAL A 526 -21.85 13.27 -2.49
CA VAL A 526 -20.96 14.39 -2.16
C VAL A 526 -19.48 13.97 -2.22
N ASP A 527 -19.20 12.71 -1.91
CA ASP A 527 -17.85 12.15 -1.98
C ASP A 527 -17.40 12.07 -3.45
N SER A 528 -16.38 12.88 -3.81
CA SER A 528 -15.87 12.97 -5.17
C SER A 528 -15.35 11.63 -5.70
N PHE A 529 -14.70 10.83 -4.86
CA PHE A 529 -14.16 9.53 -5.26
C PHE A 529 -15.29 8.54 -5.63
N VAL A 530 -16.35 8.48 -4.83
CA VAL A 530 -17.53 7.64 -5.11
C VAL A 530 -18.23 8.12 -6.38
N ARG A 531 -18.45 9.42 -6.51
CA ARG A 531 -19.07 10.05 -7.68
C ARG A 531 -18.32 9.79 -8.97
N ASP A 532 -16.99 9.96 -8.96
CA ASP A 532 -16.15 9.83 -10.16
C ASP A 532 -16.10 8.37 -10.64
N ASN A 533 -16.03 7.41 -9.72
CA ASN A 533 -16.08 5.99 -10.06
C ASN A 533 -17.47 5.56 -10.58
N ALA A 534 -18.55 6.00 -9.93
CA ALA A 534 -19.91 5.73 -10.40
C ALA A 534 -20.15 6.31 -11.80
N SER A 535 -19.67 7.52 -12.07
CA SER A 535 -19.78 8.19 -13.37
C SER A 535 -19.01 7.42 -14.48
N ARG A 536 -17.83 6.90 -14.18
CA ARG A 536 -17.06 6.07 -15.13
C ARG A 536 -17.81 4.77 -15.47
N ILE A 537 -18.36 4.09 -14.46
CA ILE A 537 -19.16 2.89 -14.67
C ILE A 537 -20.38 3.19 -15.53
N MET A 538 -21.11 4.27 -15.25
CA MET A 538 -22.24 4.71 -16.08
C MET A 538 -21.83 4.93 -17.54
N GLN A 539 -20.72 5.62 -17.77
CA GLN A 539 -20.23 5.87 -19.13
C GLN A 539 -19.95 4.55 -19.88
N ARG A 540 -19.35 3.56 -19.22
CA ARG A 540 -19.09 2.25 -19.81
C ARG A 540 -20.39 1.46 -20.06
N LEU A 541 -21.32 1.44 -19.10
CA LEU A 541 -22.61 0.79 -19.25
C LEU A 541 -23.45 1.41 -20.39
N SER A 542 -23.36 2.73 -20.60
CA SER A 542 -24.08 3.39 -21.70
C SER A 542 -23.65 2.90 -23.08
N LEU A 543 -22.40 2.46 -23.24
CA LEU A 543 -21.90 1.86 -24.49
C LEU A 543 -22.54 0.48 -24.79
N ILE A 544 -22.96 -0.23 -23.77
CA ILE A 544 -23.62 -1.54 -23.90
C ILE A 544 -25.13 -1.37 -24.18
N LEU A 545 -25.74 -0.30 -23.67
CA LEU A 545 -27.15 0.00 -23.83
C LEU A 545 -27.48 0.64 -25.19
N GLN A 546 -26.49 1.20 -25.88
CA GLN A 546 -26.57 1.65 -27.26
C GLN A 546 -26.52 0.48 -28.24
#